data_ff5e96111705d0a2be4f18f12219e54a
#
_entry.id   ff5e96111705d0a2be4f18f12219e54a
#
_cell.length_a   1.000
_cell.length_b   1.000
_cell.length_c   1.000
_cell.angle_alpha   90.00
_cell.angle_beta   90.00
_cell.angle_gamma   90.00
#
_symmetry.space_group_name_H-M   'P 1'
#
loop_
_entity.id
_entity.type
_entity.pdbx_description
1 polymer ?
#
loop_
_entity_poly.entity_id
_entity_poly.type
_entity_poly.pdbx_seq_one_letter_code
_entity_poly.pdbx_strand_id
1 'polypeptide(L)'
;IMAVEKAGLEVMDICINAFACAKEAFDAVYLQEGAVLIDMGYKTSTISFYKDGYLKYLTVCSVGGYNLTRAIAQNLQISMNQAEAYKIKYGSLDYTIGQEDIIHSTELPDGRKDYTQKDFAHILEEATVDALNVIKEKLQIIDDGGHYETLIVGGGGELEMLDKVAGNVLEGPVRVYRPDIIGIRDMAFVSAVGMIFYMSDRAKYLGAY
;
A
#
# COMPACT_ATOMS: atom_id res chain seq x y z
N ILE A 1 5.91 16.98 16.81
CA ILE A 1 5.42 17.99 17.73
C ILE A 1 5.94 19.36 17.28
N MET A 2 7.23 19.69 17.45
CA MET A 2 7.78 21.04 17.16
C MET A 2 7.42 21.65 15.80
N ALA A 3 7.29 20.87 14.74
CA ALA A 3 6.92 21.38 13.42
C ALA A 3 5.46 21.89 13.39
N VAL A 4 4.57 21.19 14.06
CA VAL A 4 3.14 21.54 14.17
C VAL A 4 2.98 22.79 15.05
N GLU A 5 3.66 22.82 16.18
CA GLU A 5 3.64 23.98 17.11
C GLU A 5 4.23 25.25 16.47
N LYS A 6 5.32 25.12 15.67
CA LYS A 6 5.88 26.24 14.90
C LYS A 6 4.95 26.75 13.81
N ALA A 7 4.01 25.92 13.33
CA ALA A 7 2.95 26.32 12.42
C ALA A 7 1.75 27.02 13.14
N GLY A 8 1.83 27.21 14.46
CA GLY A 8 0.80 27.86 15.27
C GLY A 8 -0.38 26.94 15.64
N LEU A 9 -0.18 25.63 15.58
CA LEU A 9 -1.18 24.63 15.94
C LEU A 9 -0.81 23.95 17.25
N GLU A 10 -1.81 23.53 18.01
CA GLU A 10 -1.64 22.76 19.24
C GLU A 10 -1.71 21.26 18.93
N VAL A 11 -0.77 20.48 19.49
CA VAL A 11 -0.78 19.01 19.36
C VAL A 11 -1.63 18.42 20.47
N MET A 12 -2.82 17.96 20.14
CA MET A 12 -3.76 17.37 21.08
C MET A 12 -3.40 15.92 21.43
N ASP A 13 -2.91 15.15 20.46
CA ASP A 13 -2.52 13.76 20.65
C ASP A 13 -1.57 13.27 19.55
N ILE A 14 -0.99 12.08 19.74
CA ILE A 14 -0.12 11.40 18.78
C ILE A 14 -0.64 9.98 18.59
N CYS A 15 -0.89 9.62 17.34
CA CYS A 15 -1.34 8.30 16.93
C CYS A 15 -0.35 7.68 15.93
N ILE A 16 -0.11 6.37 16.01
CA ILE A 16 0.65 5.67 14.98
C ILE A 16 -0.25 5.42 13.76
N ASN A 17 0.33 5.49 12.55
CA ASN A 17 -0.41 5.30 11.29
C ASN A 17 -1.20 3.99 11.26
N ALA A 18 -0.65 2.91 11.79
CA ALA A 18 -1.34 1.62 11.84
C ALA A 18 -2.72 1.73 12.53
N PHE A 19 -2.80 2.42 13.68
CA PHE A 19 -4.08 2.65 14.35
C PHE A 19 -5.02 3.52 13.53
N ALA A 20 -4.51 4.59 12.95
CA ALA A 20 -5.31 5.48 12.14
C ALA A 20 -5.88 4.75 10.92
N CYS A 21 -5.03 4.06 10.16
CA CYS A 21 -5.48 3.29 8.99
C CYS A 21 -6.48 2.19 9.36
N ALA A 22 -6.24 1.45 10.45
CA ALA A 22 -7.15 0.41 10.88
C ALA A 22 -8.52 0.96 11.32
N LYS A 23 -8.54 2.14 11.93
CA LYS A 23 -9.77 2.82 12.35
C LYS A 23 -10.64 3.23 11.16
N GLU A 24 -10.03 3.54 10.04
CA GLU A 24 -10.73 3.87 8.81
C GLU A 24 -11.14 2.61 8.03
N ALA A 25 -10.21 1.64 7.92
CA ALA A 25 -10.33 0.53 6.98
C ALA A 25 -11.13 -0.66 7.51
N PHE A 26 -11.24 -0.83 8.83
CA PHE A 26 -11.88 -1.98 9.45
C PHE A 26 -13.08 -1.63 10.31
N ASP A 27 -14.13 -2.42 10.17
CA ASP A 27 -15.21 -2.49 11.14
C ASP A 27 -14.74 -3.17 12.44
N ALA A 28 -15.47 -2.92 13.54
CA ALA A 28 -15.16 -3.50 14.85
C ALA A 28 -15.16 -5.05 14.84
N VAL A 29 -15.96 -5.67 13.99
CA VAL A 29 -16.02 -7.14 13.83
C VAL A 29 -14.69 -7.70 13.35
N TYR A 30 -14.10 -7.11 12.30
CA TYR A 30 -12.79 -7.53 11.79
C TYR A 30 -11.68 -7.37 12.83
N LEU A 31 -11.69 -6.27 13.59
CA LEU A 31 -10.71 -6.04 14.64
C LEU A 31 -10.86 -7.04 15.80
N GLN A 32 -12.09 -7.55 16.04
CA GLN A 32 -12.38 -8.55 17.06
C GLN A 32 -11.97 -9.96 16.61
N GLU A 33 -12.35 -10.37 15.41
CA GLU A 33 -12.14 -11.73 14.89
C GLU A 33 -10.71 -11.97 14.43
N GLY A 34 -10.08 -10.96 13.93
CA GLY A 34 -8.70 -10.95 13.40
C GLY A 34 -8.62 -10.35 12.01
N ALA A 35 -7.70 -9.41 11.84
CA ALA A 35 -7.47 -8.72 10.57
C ALA A 35 -6.02 -8.29 10.42
N VAL A 36 -5.53 -8.34 9.18
CA VAL A 36 -4.19 -7.85 8.79
C VAL A 36 -4.34 -6.58 7.98
N LEU A 37 -3.60 -5.55 8.34
CA LEU A 37 -3.46 -4.33 7.55
C LEU A 37 -2.04 -4.19 7.04
N ILE A 38 -1.89 -3.97 5.75
CA ILE A 38 -0.62 -3.68 5.07
C ILE A 38 -0.70 -2.24 4.53
N ASP A 39 -0.02 -1.32 5.18
CA ASP A 39 0.14 0.06 4.66
C ASP A 39 1.36 0.08 3.74
N MET A 40 1.12 -0.02 2.44
CA MET A 40 2.15 -0.07 1.40
C MET A 40 2.52 1.34 0.95
N GLY A 41 3.55 1.90 1.56
CA GLY A 41 4.07 3.22 1.26
C GLY A 41 5.07 3.22 0.10
N TYR A 42 5.83 4.33 -0.03
CA TYR A 42 6.83 4.46 -1.09
C TYR A 42 8.09 3.63 -0.82
N LYS A 43 8.72 3.74 0.35
CA LYS A 43 9.97 3.02 0.71
C LYS A 43 9.75 1.86 1.65
N THR A 44 8.65 1.88 2.40
CA THR A 44 8.39 0.91 3.47
C THR A 44 6.94 0.46 3.40
N SER A 45 6.71 -0.77 3.83
CA SER A 45 5.37 -1.28 4.13
C SER A 45 5.28 -1.59 5.61
N THR A 46 4.21 -1.10 6.24
CA THR A 46 3.89 -1.39 7.64
C THR A 46 2.84 -2.48 7.69
N ILE A 47 3.12 -3.55 8.43
CA ILE A 47 2.23 -4.68 8.62
C ILE A 47 1.73 -4.65 10.06
N SER A 48 0.43 -4.65 10.25
CA SER A 48 -0.20 -4.68 11.56
C SER A 48 -1.29 -5.75 11.62
N PHE A 49 -1.33 -6.50 12.72
CA PHE A 49 -2.32 -7.53 12.98
C PHE A 49 -3.15 -7.17 14.21
N TYR A 50 -4.45 -7.26 14.05
CA TYR A 50 -5.46 -6.97 15.08
C TYR A 50 -6.23 -8.24 15.40
N LYS A 51 -6.54 -8.45 16.68
CA LYS A 51 -7.40 -9.53 17.18
C LYS A 51 -7.91 -9.17 18.58
N ASP A 52 -9.10 -9.60 18.94
CA ASP A 52 -9.75 -9.27 20.20
C ASP A 52 -9.90 -7.75 20.43
N GLY A 53 -10.01 -6.97 19.33
CA GLY A 53 -10.09 -5.51 19.37
C GLY A 53 -8.77 -4.78 19.61
N TYR A 54 -7.62 -5.49 19.63
CA TYR A 54 -6.31 -4.91 19.96
C TYR A 54 -5.28 -5.16 18.85
N LEU A 55 -4.35 -4.24 18.73
CA LEU A 55 -3.12 -4.44 17.95
C LEU A 55 -2.25 -5.50 18.65
N LYS A 56 -2.07 -6.65 18.02
CA LYS A 56 -1.27 -7.77 18.54
C LYS A 56 0.16 -7.76 17.99
N TYR A 57 0.33 -7.32 16.75
CA TYR A 57 1.63 -7.31 16.08
C TYR A 57 1.78 -6.11 15.18
N LEU A 58 2.97 -5.54 15.14
CA LEU A 58 3.35 -4.44 14.26
C LEU A 58 4.80 -4.64 13.80
N THR A 59 5.01 -4.60 12.50
CA THR A 59 6.36 -4.60 11.91
C THR A 59 6.42 -3.72 10.67
N VAL A 60 7.65 -3.38 10.29
CA VAL A 60 7.93 -2.60 9.08
C VAL A 60 8.95 -3.35 8.24
N CYS A 61 8.73 -3.42 6.94
CA CYS A 61 9.68 -3.92 5.98
C CYS A 61 10.07 -2.85 4.95
N SER A 62 11.31 -2.94 4.45
CA SER A 62 11.89 -1.95 3.54
C SER A 62 11.52 -2.24 2.08
N VAL A 63 10.23 -2.47 1.82
CA VAL A 63 9.66 -2.64 0.47
C VAL A 63 8.46 -1.73 0.28
N GLY A 64 8.24 -1.27 -0.95
CA GLY A 64 7.15 -0.37 -1.29
C GLY A 64 7.24 0.09 -2.75
N GLY A 65 6.50 1.12 -3.11
CA GLY A 65 6.45 1.66 -4.47
C GLY A 65 7.81 2.00 -5.08
N TYR A 66 8.80 2.35 -4.24
CA TYR A 66 10.18 2.58 -4.69
C TYR A 66 10.82 1.36 -5.35
N ASN A 67 10.56 0.15 -4.85
CA ASN A 67 11.10 -1.09 -5.44
C ASN A 67 10.59 -1.30 -6.86
N LEU A 68 9.30 -1.03 -7.07
CA LEU A 68 8.64 -1.10 -8.37
C LEU A 68 9.21 -0.04 -9.33
N THR A 69 9.31 1.20 -8.87
CA THR A 69 9.91 2.30 -9.64
C THR A 69 11.35 1.98 -10.06
N ARG A 70 12.14 1.40 -9.14
CA ARG A 70 13.52 0.98 -9.42
C ARG A 70 13.58 -0.14 -10.47
N ALA A 71 12.69 -1.12 -10.39
CA ALA A 71 12.61 -2.19 -11.38
C ALA A 71 12.32 -1.64 -12.78
N ILE A 72 11.37 -0.70 -12.90
CA ILE A 72 11.07 0.00 -14.15
C ILE A 72 12.31 0.76 -14.66
N ALA A 73 12.94 1.56 -13.79
CA ALA A 73 14.11 2.37 -14.15
C ALA A 73 15.24 1.50 -14.70
N GLN A 74 15.51 0.36 -14.08
CA GLN A 74 16.55 -0.58 -14.46
C GLN A 74 16.23 -1.30 -15.77
N ASN A 75 15.01 -1.80 -15.95
CA ASN A 75 14.63 -2.54 -17.15
C ASN A 75 14.54 -1.63 -18.38
N LEU A 76 13.98 -0.43 -18.24
CA LEU A 76 13.82 0.52 -19.34
C LEU A 76 15.06 1.42 -19.54
N GLN A 77 16.04 1.36 -18.64
CA GLN A 77 17.25 2.21 -18.64
C GLN A 77 16.92 3.71 -18.62
N ILE A 78 15.95 4.09 -17.79
CA ILE A 78 15.49 5.48 -17.61
C ILE A 78 15.76 5.99 -16.21
N SER A 79 15.62 7.30 -16.02
CA SER A 79 15.74 7.91 -14.68
C SER A 79 14.63 7.47 -13.74
N MET A 80 14.90 7.50 -12.43
CA MET A 80 13.89 7.21 -11.41
C MET A 80 12.63 8.08 -11.52
N ASN A 81 12.80 9.36 -11.87
CA ASN A 81 11.67 10.28 -12.05
C ASN A 81 10.79 9.90 -13.25
N GLN A 82 11.40 9.49 -14.36
CA GLN A 82 10.66 8.98 -15.53
C GLN A 82 9.97 7.65 -15.20
N ALA A 83 10.66 6.74 -14.49
CA ALA A 83 10.09 5.46 -14.08
C ALA A 83 8.89 5.65 -13.15
N GLU A 84 8.95 6.60 -12.21
CA GLU A 84 7.82 6.94 -11.34
C GLU A 84 6.64 7.49 -12.15
N ALA A 85 6.89 8.41 -13.08
CA ALA A 85 5.86 8.94 -13.97
C ALA A 85 5.21 7.83 -14.82
N TYR A 86 6.02 6.88 -15.30
CA TYR A 86 5.51 5.73 -16.07
C TYR A 86 4.69 4.78 -15.20
N LYS A 87 5.15 4.50 -13.96
CA LYS A 87 4.38 3.70 -13.00
C LYS A 87 3.01 4.30 -12.74
N ILE A 88 2.93 5.61 -12.50
CA ILE A 88 1.67 6.30 -12.26
C ILE A 88 0.75 6.26 -13.50
N LYS A 89 1.32 6.41 -14.69
CA LYS A 89 0.55 6.51 -15.93
C LYS A 89 0.11 5.16 -16.50
N TYR A 90 0.96 4.14 -16.40
CA TYR A 90 0.80 2.85 -17.06
C TYR A 90 0.75 1.67 -16.07
N GLY A 91 0.75 1.96 -14.77
CA GLY A 91 0.82 0.94 -13.73
C GLY A 91 -0.42 0.08 -13.66
N SER A 92 -0.35 -1.10 -14.25
CA SER A 92 -1.35 -2.15 -14.16
C SER A 92 -0.65 -3.50 -14.13
N LEU A 93 -1.22 -4.45 -13.39
CA LEU A 93 -0.82 -5.86 -13.40
C LEU A 93 -1.73 -6.67 -14.33
N ASP A 94 -2.57 -6.01 -15.13
CA ASP A 94 -3.42 -6.64 -16.13
C ASP A 94 -2.72 -6.72 -17.48
N TYR A 95 -2.37 -7.94 -17.90
CA TYR A 95 -1.75 -8.22 -19.20
C TYR A 95 -2.68 -8.10 -20.39
N THR A 96 -3.98 -7.91 -20.18
CA THR A 96 -4.98 -7.88 -21.26
C THR A 96 -5.17 -6.49 -21.82
N ILE A 97 -4.71 -5.46 -21.13
CA ILE A 97 -4.88 -4.06 -21.52
C ILE A 97 -3.68 -3.61 -22.37
N GLY A 98 -3.97 -3.02 -23.55
CA GLY A 98 -2.97 -2.36 -24.41
C GLY A 98 -1.75 -3.22 -24.77
N GLN A 99 -1.92 -4.51 -24.97
CA GLN A 99 -0.83 -5.50 -25.09
C GLN A 99 0.25 -5.13 -26.09
N GLU A 100 -0.12 -4.56 -27.21
CA GLU A 100 0.77 -4.22 -28.32
C GLU A 100 1.20 -2.73 -28.33
N ASP A 101 0.67 -1.93 -27.40
CA ASP A 101 0.99 -0.49 -27.36
C ASP A 101 2.42 -0.29 -26.87
N ILE A 102 3.28 0.27 -27.73
CA ILE A 102 4.65 0.64 -27.35
C ILE A 102 4.60 1.86 -26.45
N ILE A 103 5.05 1.72 -25.21
CA ILE A 103 5.09 2.80 -24.21
C ILE A 103 6.48 3.43 -24.09
N HIS A 104 7.52 2.69 -24.46
CA HIS A 104 8.90 3.17 -24.38
C HIS A 104 9.78 2.48 -25.41
N SER A 105 10.81 3.19 -25.88
CA SER A 105 11.85 2.64 -26.73
C SER A 105 13.22 3.10 -26.25
N THR A 106 14.17 2.17 -26.20
CA THR A 106 15.55 2.44 -25.81
C THR A 106 16.48 2.07 -26.95
N GLU A 107 17.42 2.96 -27.28
CA GLU A 107 18.51 2.66 -28.20
C GLU A 107 19.61 1.89 -27.46
N LEU A 108 19.90 0.68 -27.90
CA LEU A 108 20.95 -0.18 -27.38
C LEU A 108 22.07 -0.32 -28.42
N PRO A 109 23.29 -0.74 -28.03
CA PRO A 109 24.41 -0.94 -28.96
C PRO A 109 24.11 -1.94 -30.09
N ASP A 110 23.22 -2.89 -29.82
CA ASP A 110 22.76 -3.95 -30.72
C ASP A 110 21.47 -3.63 -31.49
N GLY A 111 20.89 -2.42 -31.26
CA GLY A 111 19.69 -1.94 -31.93
C GLY A 111 18.68 -1.35 -30.99
N ARG A 112 17.53 -0.95 -31.55
CA ARG A 112 16.42 -0.40 -30.79
C ARG A 112 15.61 -1.52 -30.11
N LYS A 113 15.29 -1.33 -28.84
CA LYS A 113 14.37 -2.18 -28.07
C LYS A 113 13.10 -1.41 -27.72
N ASP A 114 11.97 -1.92 -28.16
CA ASP A 114 10.64 -1.40 -27.81
C ASP A 114 10.07 -2.18 -26.63
N TYR A 115 9.41 -1.45 -25.73
CA TYR A 115 8.69 -2.00 -24.58
C TYR A 115 7.21 -1.71 -24.73
N THR A 116 6.41 -2.77 -24.73
CA THR A 116 4.95 -2.69 -24.79
C THR A 116 4.34 -2.52 -23.41
N GLN A 117 3.03 -2.22 -23.37
CA GLN A 117 2.27 -2.21 -22.11
C GLN A 117 2.34 -3.57 -21.42
N LYS A 118 2.36 -4.67 -22.18
CA LYS A 118 2.50 -6.03 -21.66
C LYS A 118 3.86 -6.25 -20.98
N ASP A 119 4.96 -5.81 -21.63
CA ASP A 119 6.29 -5.92 -21.04
C ASP A 119 6.38 -5.13 -19.73
N PHE A 120 5.73 -3.98 -19.69
CA PHE A 120 5.68 -3.12 -18.50
C PHE A 120 4.90 -3.78 -17.36
N ALA A 121 3.75 -4.41 -17.66
CA ALA A 121 2.98 -5.16 -16.69
C ALA A 121 3.79 -6.33 -16.10
N HIS A 122 4.56 -7.05 -16.91
CA HIS A 122 5.46 -8.12 -16.44
C HIS A 122 6.53 -7.59 -15.48
N ILE A 123 7.21 -6.48 -15.83
CA ILE A 123 8.21 -5.85 -14.96
C ILE A 123 7.60 -5.47 -13.61
N LEU A 124 6.39 -4.91 -13.64
CA LEU A 124 5.67 -4.52 -12.42
C LEU A 124 5.23 -5.72 -11.60
N GLU A 125 4.75 -6.80 -12.23
CA GLU A 125 4.33 -8.00 -11.53
C GLU A 125 5.52 -8.67 -10.82
N GLU A 126 6.64 -8.90 -11.51
CA GLU A 126 7.83 -9.46 -10.88
C GLU A 126 8.27 -8.66 -9.66
N ALA A 127 8.38 -7.34 -9.78
CA ALA A 127 8.76 -6.46 -8.67
C ALA A 127 7.70 -6.45 -7.53
N THR A 128 6.43 -6.60 -7.88
CA THR A 128 5.33 -6.67 -6.90
C THR A 128 5.37 -8.01 -6.15
N VAL A 129 5.57 -9.11 -6.85
CA VAL A 129 5.70 -10.46 -6.26
C VAL A 129 6.89 -10.49 -5.30
N ASP A 130 8.04 -9.93 -5.70
CA ASP A 130 9.22 -9.83 -4.83
C ASP A 130 8.92 -9.03 -3.55
N ALA A 131 8.25 -7.89 -3.66
CA ALA A 131 7.85 -7.08 -2.51
C ALA A 131 6.85 -7.83 -1.60
N LEU A 132 5.87 -8.51 -2.20
CA LEU A 132 4.88 -9.30 -1.46
C LEU A 132 5.48 -10.52 -0.77
N ASN A 133 6.51 -11.15 -1.34
CA ASN A 133 7.23 -12.24 -0.69
C ASN A 133 7.94 -11.77 0.60
N VAL A 134 8.55 -10.58 0.58
CA VAL A 134 9.12 -9.98 1.80
C VAL A 134 8.05 -9.72 2.85
N ILE A 135 6.86 -9.28 2.44
CA ILE A 135 5.71 -9.08 3.33
C ILE A 135 5.22 -10.43 3.88
N LYS A 136 5.11 -11.45 3.02
CA LYS A 136 4.71 -12.82 3.40
C LYS A 136 5.60 -13.42 4.48
N GLU A 137 6.91 -13.26 4.37
CA GLU A 137 7.87 -13.70 5.39
C GLU A 137 7.57 -13.05 6.77
N LYS A 138 7.17 -11.78 6.80
CA LYS A 138 6.80 -11.11 8.05
C LYS A 138 5.46 -11.57 8.59
N LEU A 139 4.52 -11.92 7.72
CA LEU A 139 3.22 -12.47 8.12
C LEU A 139 3.32 -13.86 8.75
N GLN A 140 4.33 -14.66 8.42
CA GLN A 140 4.54 -15.98 9.03
C GLN A 140 4.68 -15.94 10.57
N ILE A 141 5.06 -14.79 11.15
CA ILE A 141 5.13 -14.60 12.60
C ILE A 141 3.75 -14.59 13.25
N ILE A 142 2.69 -14.30 12.47
CA ILE A 142 1.29 -14.21 12.94
C ILE A 142 0.61 -15.59 12.86
N ASP A 143 1.34 -16.64 12.52
CA ASP A 143 0.79 -17.99 12.31
C ASP A 143 0.25 -18.60 13.61
N ASP A 144 -1.03 -18.33 13.85
CA ASP A 144 -1.86 -19.00 14.89
C ASP A 144 -2.87 -19.97 14.25
N GLY A 145 -2.69 -20.31 12.95
CA GLY A 145 -3.57 -21.18 12.16
C GLY A 145 -4.86 -20.51 11.70
N GLY A 146 -5.01 -19.20 11.90
CA GLY A 146 -6.18 -18.43 11.45
C GLY A 146 -6.06 -17.95 10.01
N HIS A 147 -7.20 -17.85 9.32
CA HIS A 147 -7.31 -17.17 8.03
C HIS A 147 -7.93 -15.80 8.26
N TYR A 148 -7.15 -14.75 8.06
CA TYR A 148 -7.55 -13.38 8.35
C TYR A 148 -7.76 -12.56 7.08
N GLU A 149 -8.79 -11.72 7.11
CA GLU A 149 -8.96 -10.69 6.07
C GLU A 149 -7.75 -9.78 6.05
N THR A 150 -7.14 -9.62 4.88
CA THR A 150 -5.99 -8.75 4.68
C THR A 150 -6.39 -7.56 3.84
N LEU A 151 -6.22 -6.35 4.36
CA LEU A 151 -6.41 -5.11 3.60
C LEU A 151 -5.07 -4.47 3.27
N ILE A 152 -4.92 -4.03 2.02
CA ILE A 152 -3.81 -3.19 1.57
C ILE A 152 -4.30 -1.76 1.45
N VAL A 153 -3.57 -0.83 2.07
CA VAL A 153 -3.76 0.63 2.00
C VAL A 153 -2.46 1.30 1.59
N GLY A 154 -2.50 2.61 1.40
CA GLY A 154 -1.34 3.42 1.02
C GLY A 154 -1.11 3.49 -0.49
N GLY A 155 -0.36 4.50 -0.94
CA GLY A 155 -0.17 4.78 -2.36
C GLY A 155 0.52 3.67 -3.17
N GLY A 156 1.26 2.75 -2.50
CA GLY A 156 1.80 1.55 -3.15
C GLY A 156 0.71 0.54 -3.55
N GLY A 157 -0.48 0.64 -2.96
CA GLY A 157 -1.63 -0.20 -3.24
C GLY A 157 -2.46 0.22 -4.46
N GLU A 158 -2.12 1.30 -5.14
CA GLU A 158 -2.93 1.84 -6.25
C GLU A 158 -2.78 1.07 -7.58
N LEU A 159 -1.95 0.04 -7.62
CA LEU A 159 -1.80 -0.78 -8.82
C LEU A 159 -3.09 -1.57 -9.11
N GLU A 160 -3.53 -1.49 -10.35
CA GLU A 160 -4.65 -2.28 -10.83
C GLU A 160 -4.34 -3.78 -10.74
N MET A 161 -5.31 -4.59 -10.30
CA MET A 161 -5.19 -6.05 -10.08
C MET A 161 -4.24 -6.47 -8.94
N LEU A 162 -3.78 -5.54 -8.10
CA LEU A 162 -2.91 -5.87 -6.96
C LEU A 162 -3.56 -6.86 -5.99
N ASP A 163 -4.86 -6.74 -5.75
CA ASP A 163 -5.63 -7.63 -4.90
C ASP A 163 -5.53 -9.10 -5.33
N LYS A 164 -5.60 -9.37 -6.63
CA LYS A 164 -5.47 -10.73 -7.19
C LYS A 164 -4.04 -11.26 -7.04
N VAL A 165 -3.04 -10.47 -7.41
CA VAL A 165 -1.63 -10.87 -7.28
C VAL A 165 -1.28 -11.09 -5.81
N ALA A 166 -1.69 -10.18 -4.94
CA ALA A 166 -1.45 -10.30 -3.51
C ALA A 166 -2.18 -11.50 -2.89
N GLY A 167 -3.43 -11.76 -3.29
CA GLY A 167 -4.18 -12.94 -2.84
C GLY A 167 -3.48 -14.26 -3.19
N ASN A 168 -2.89 -14.34 -4.39
CA ASN A 168 -2.13 -15.52 -4.83
C ASN A 168 -0.82 -15.67 -4.04
N VAL A 169 -0.06 -14.58 -3.84
CA VAL A 169 1.24 -14.64 -3.14
C VAL A 169 1.06 -14.87 -1.65
N LEU A 170 0.12 -14.17 -1.02
CA LEU A 170 -0.12 -14.25 0.43
C LEU A 170 -1.01 -15.44 0.83
N GLU A 171 -1.59 -16.16 -0.16
CA GLU A 171 -2.39 -17.37 0.04
C GLU A 171 -3.63 -17.15 0.92
N GLY A 172 -4.29 -15.99 0.75
CA GLY A 172 -5.44 -15.62 1.57
C GLY A 172 -6.35 -14.55 0.96
N PRO A 173 -7.43 -14.20 1.63
CA PRO A 173 -8.32 -13.14 1.19
C PRO A 173 -7.62 -11.78 1.32
N VAL A 174 -7.35 -11.15 0.19
CA VAL A 174 -6.72 -9.81 0.13
C VAL A 174 -7.62 -8.86 -0.62
N ARG A 175 -7.82 -7.69 -0.07
CA ARG A 175 -8.51 -6.58 -0.75
C ARG A 175 -7.68 -5.31 -0.65
N VAL A 176 -7.74 -4.49 -1.71
CA VAL A 176 -7.22 -3.12 -1.68
C VAL A 176 -8.33 -2.22 -1.18
N TYR A 177 -8.10 -1.55 -0.05
CA TYR A 177 -9.05 -0.63 0.55
C TYR A 177 -8.88 0.77 -0.02
N ARG A 178 -9.99 1.38 -0.42
CA ARG A 178 -10.08 2.78 -0.83
C ARG A 178 -11.12 3.51 0.02
N PRO A 179 -10.81 4.71 0.55
CA PRO A 179 -11.79 5.48 1.31
C PRO A 179 -13.03 5.77 0.44
N ASP A 180 -14.21 5.49 1.00
CA ASP A 180 -15.49 5.85 0.36
C ASP A 180 -16.05 7.14 0.94
N ILE A 181 -15.24 8.20 0.87
CA ILE A 181 -15.62 9.53 1.38
C ILE A 181 -15.67 10.50 0.21
N ILE A 182 -16.76 11.27 0.12
CA ILE A 182 -16.94 12.27 -0.94
C ILE A 182 -15.76 13.26 -0.91
N GLY A 183 -15.02 13.32 -2.02
CA GLY A 183 -13.85 14.20 -2.17
C GLY A 183 -12.52 13.60 -1.69
N ILE A 184 -12.51 12.40 -1.07
CA ILE A 184 -11.30 11.73 -0.58
C ILE A 184 -11.32 10.28 -1.07
N ARG A 185 -10.73 10.02 -2.24
CA ARG A 185 -10.64 8.66 -2.80
C ARG A 185 -9.20 8.15 -2.92
N ASP A 186 -8.23 9.04 -2.74
CA ASP A 186 -6.81 8.70 -2.79
C ASP A 186 -6.43 7.95 -1.51
N MET A 187 -5.82 6.79 -1.69
CA MET A 187 -5.39 5.90 -0.61
C MET A 187 -4.32 6.54 0.30
N ALA A 188 -3.63 7.57 -0.18
CA ALA A 188 -2.68 8.35 0.63
C ALA A 188 -3.35 9.06 1.82
N PHE A 189 -4.66 9.28 1.78
CA PHE A 189 -5.41 9.94 2.86
C PHE A 189 -6.00 8.99 3.90
N VAL A 190 -5.90 7.67 3.76
CA VAL A 190 -6.47 6.70 4.70
C VAL A 190 -6.04 6.99 6.15
N SER A 191 -4.75 7.23 6.38
CA SER A 191 -4.24 7.55 7.72
C SER A 191 -4.76 8.89 8.26
N ALA A 192 -4.90 9.91 7.41
CA ALA A 192 -5.41 11.22 7.81
C ALA A 192 -6.90 11.15 8.21
N VAL A 193 -7.71 10.44 7.42
CA VAL A 193 -9.12 10.19 7.72
C VAL A 193 -9.27 9.38 9.01
N GLY A 194 -8.49 8.33 9.15
CA GLY A 194 -8.49 7.49 10.35
C GLY A 194 -8.09 8.26 11.61
N MET A 195 -7.18 9.24 11.52
CA MET A 195 -6.87 10.14 12.63
C MET A 195 -8.08 10.99 13.04
N ILE A 196 -8.89 11.46 12.09
CA ILE A 196 -10.11 12.23 12.39
C ILE A 196 -11.10 11.33 13.18
N PHE A 197 -11.31 10.10 12.74
CA PHE A 197 -12.19 9.16 13.44
C PHE A 197 -11.63 8.77 14.81
N TYR A 198 -10.34 8.53 14.93
CA TYR A 198 -9.68 8.28 16.19
C TYR A 198 -9.91 9.42 17.19
N MET A 199 -9.69 10.67 16.77
CA MET A 199 -9.92 11.82 17.63
C MET A 199 -11.38 12.06 17.95
N SER A 200 -12.30 11.82 17.01
CA SER A 200 -13.75 11.90 17.25
C SER A 200 -14.20 10.93 18.34
N ASP A 201 -13.75 9.68 18.30
CA ASP A 201 -14.08 8.71 19.33
C ASP A 201 -13.46 9.09 20.69
N ARG A 202 -12.20 9.53 20.68
CA ARG A 202 -11.51 9.97 21.90
C ARG A 202 -12.21 11.17 22.57
N ALA A 203 -12.66 12.14 21.77
CA ALA A 203 -13.42 13.29 22.28
C ALA A 203 -14.71 12.88 22.98
N LYS A 204 -15.42 11.87 22.45
CA LYS A 204 -16.62 11.30 23.11
C LYS A 204 -16.29 10.70 24.48
N TYR A 205 -15.16 9.98 24.60
CA TYR A 205 -14.73 9.39 25.87
C TYR A 205 -14.31 10.46 26.90
N LEU A 206 -13.71 11.56 26.44
CA LEU A 206 -13.24 12.63 27.31
C LEU A 206 -14.35 13.64 27.69
N GLY A 207 -15.57 13.48 27.17
CA GLY A 207 -16.69 14.40 27.43
C GLY A 207 -16.45 15.81 26.88
N ALA A 208 -15.63 15.96 25.86
CA ALA A 208 -15.25 17.23 25.23
C ALA A 208 -16.25 17.63 24.13
N TYR A 209 -17.55 17.67 24.46
CA TYR A 209 -18.62 18.27 23.67
C TYR A 209 -19.40 19.25 24.54
#